data_1045ed30f68be80d7f9b00a53258dc56
#
_entry.id   1045ed30f68be80d7f9b00a53258dc56
#
_cell.length_a   1.000
_cell.length_b   1.000
_cell.length_c   1.000
_cell.angle_alpha   90.00
_cell.angle_beta   90.00
_cell.angle_gamma   90.00
#
_symmetry.space_group_name_H-M   'P 1'
#
loop_
_entity.id
_entity.type
_entity.pdbx_description
1 polymer ?
#
loop_
_entity_poly.entity_id
_entity_poly.type
_entity_poly.pdbx_seq_one_letter_code
_entity_poly.pdbx_strand_id
1 'polypeptide(L)'
;HKGAEVDKASSELSPENYDRSSLLCIHAANEAFEDASIDASEKNIGVILGSCVGGAASIDKYYTDEIKGDGGKKEDIFKMGASAIANNVSAHFGLEGITANIVNACAAGTMSIGYACDLIREGKGDVFIAGGSDSFSSLAFSGFHALHALDKNACSPFNHSTGITLGEGSGILVIESYEHAVERGAKI
;
A
#
# COMPACT_ATOMS: atom_id res chain seq x y z
N HIS A 1 -13.95 -2.05 -20.78
CA HIS A 1 -12.78 -2.54 -20.02
C HIS A 1 -13.24 -2.94 -18.62
N LYS A 2 -12.53 -3.84 -17.96
CA LYS A 2 -12.79 -4.33 -16.61
C LYS A 2 -11.62 -3.97 -15.70
N GLY A 3 -11.92 -3.71 -14.43
CA GLY A 3 -10.92 -3.65 -13.35
C GLY A 3 -11.04 -4.87 -12.46
N ALA A 4 -10.03 -5.14 -11.65
CA ALA A 4 -10.02 -6.19 -10.65
C ALA A 4 -9.92 -5.55 -9.26
N GLU A 5 -11.02 -5.53 -8.53
CA GLU A 5 -11.12 -5.01 -7.17
C GLU A 5 -11.10 -6.16 -6.15
N VAL A 6 -10.61 -5.90 -4.94
CA VAL A 6 -10.62 -6.85 -3.82
C VAL A 6 -11.99 -6.80 -3.14
N ASP A 7 -12.73 -7.90 -3.18
CA ASP A 7 -14.11 -7.98 -2.65
C ASP A 7 -14.19 -7.76 -1.12
N LYS A 8 -13.13 -8.13 -0.39
CA LYS A 8 -13.08 -8.02 1.07
C LYS A 8 -11.75 -7.37 1.51
N ALA A 9 -11.71 -6.06 1.54
CA ALA A 9 -10.78 -5.38 2.43
C ALA A 9 -11.44 -5.41 3.81
N SER A 10 -10.78 -6.04 4.79
CA SER A 10 -11.28 -6.44 6.11
C SER A 10 -12.45 -5.60 6.65
N SER A 11 -13.55 -6.28 7.00
CA SER A 11 -14.78 -5.70 7.56
C SER A 11 -14.58 -5.09 8.96
N GLU A 12 -13.39 -5.21 9.55
CA GLU A 12 -13.08 -4.80 10.92
C GLU A 12 -12.52 -3.38 11.03
N LEU A 13 -11.94 -2.85 9.94
CA LEU A 13 -11.40 -1.51 9.92
C LEU A 13 -12.42 -0.52 9.34
N SER A 14 -12.60 0.62 10.03
CA SER A 14 -13.54 1.64 9.59
C SER A 14 -13.04 2.35 8.32
N PRO A 15 -13.76 2.25 7.19
CA PRO A 15 -13.43 2.97 5.96
C PRO A 15 -13.48 4.50 6.13
N GLU A 16 -14.07 4.97 7.24
CA GLU A 16 -14.14 6.41 7.53
C GLU A 16 -12.80 6.99 7.95
N ASN A 17 -11.93 6.17 8.57
CA ASN A 17 -10.65 6.62 9.12
C ASN A 17 -9.49 6.50 8.14
N TYR A 18 -9.56 5.58 7.18
CA TYR A 18 -8.47 5.25 6.28
C TYR A 18 -8.90 5.34 4.81
N ASP A 19 -7.96 5.67 3.93
CA ASP A 19 -8.14 5.43 2.50
C ASP A 19 -8.04 3.93 2.17
N ARG A 20 -8.53 3.55 1.00
CA ARG A 20 -8.60 2.13 0.62
C ARG A 20 -7.21 1.47 0.49
N SER A 21 -6.21 2.21 0.01
CA SER A 21 -4.83 1.68 -0.06
C SER A 21 -4.27 1.40 1.33
N SER A 22 -4.54 2.28 2.31
CA SER A 22 -4.16 2.06 3.71
C SER A 22 -4.87 0.85 4.31
N LEU A 23 -6.17 0.64 4.04
CA LEU A 23 -6.90 -0.53 4.51
C LEU A 23 -6.31 -1.84 3.99
N LEU A 24 -6.04 -1.91 2.69
CA LEU A 24 -5.39 -3.07 2.07
C LEU A 24 -4.01 -3.31 2.68
N CYS A 25 -3.26 -2.22 2.91
CA CYS A 25 -1.92 -2.30 3.46
C CYS A 25 -1.90 -2.78 4.92
N ILE A 26 -2.81 -2.28 5.77
CA ILE A 26 -2.94 -2.71 7.17
C ILE A 26 -3.27 -4.20 7.23
N HIS A 27 -4.17 -4.67 6.35
CA HIS A 27 -4.51 -6.09 6.29
C HIS A 27 -3.31 -6.96 5.92
N ALA A 28 -2.59 -6.60 4.86
CA ALA A 28 -1.39 -7.32 4.43
C ALA A 28 -0.25 -7.23 5.46
N ALA A 29 -0.13 -6.12 6.19
CA ALA A 29 0.84 -5.98 7.27
C ALA A 29 0.51 -6.88 8.47
N ASN A 30 -0.76 -7.04 8.83
CA ASN A 30 -1.17 -8.02 9.85
C ASN A 30 -0.72 -9.44 9.47
N GLU A 31 -1.02 -9.86 8.23
CA GLU A 31 -0.61 -11.18 7.74
C GLU A 31 0.92 -11.34 7.77
N ALA A 32 1.67 -10.29 7.38
CA ALA A 32 3.12 -10.32 7.39
C ALA A 32 3.70 -10.43 8.83
N PHE A 33 3.13 -9.72 9.81
CA PHE A 33 3.52 -9.83 11.21
C PHE A 33 3.23 -11.23 11.78
N GLU A 34 2.07 -11.80 11.47
CA GLU A 34 1.70 -13.14 11.88
C GLU A 34 2.65 -14.19 11.28
N ASP A 35 2.94 -14.12 9.98
CA ASP A 35 3.86 -15.04 9.29
C ASP A 35 5.29 -14.94 9.83
N ALA A 36 5.76 -13.72 10.06
CA ALA A 36 7.08 -13.47 10.63
C ALA A 36 7.17 -13.81 12.13
N SER A 37 6.05 -14.04 12.81
CA SER A 37 5.99 -14.20 14.27
C SER A 37 6.67 -13.06 15.01
N ILE A 38 6.44 -11.82 14.55
CA ILE A 38 6.88 -10.58 15.19
C ILE A 38 5.67 -9.94 15.88
N ASP A 39 5.88 -9.54 17.13
CA ASP A 39 4.86 -8.79 17.86
C ASP A 39 4.85 -7.34 17.39
N ALA A 40 3.74 -6.89 16.83
CA ALA A 40 3.54 -5.50 16.43
C ALA A 40 3.62 -4.51 17.61
N SER A 41 3.63 -5.00 18.86
CA SER A 41 3.93 -4.18 20.04
C SER A 41 5.39 -3.73 20.15
N GLU A 42 6.30 -4.32 19.37
CA GLU A 42 7.66 -3.82 19.18
C GLU A 42 7.64 -2.48 18.46
N LYS A 43 7.67 -1.40 19.20
CA LYS A 43 7.46 -0.05 18.67
C LYS A 43 8.55 0.43 17.69
N ASN A 44 9.76 -0.13 17.77
CA ASN A 44 10.91 0.34 16.96
C ASN A 44 10.96 -0.29 15.55
N ILE A 45 9.81 -0.72 15.02
CA ILE A 45 9.69 -1.23 13.65
C ILE A 45 9.49 -0.05 12.70
N GLY A 46 10.30 0.00 11.63
CA GLY A 46 10.16 1.00 10.58
C GLY A 46 9.08 0.61 9.55
N VAL A 47 8.57 1.61 8.83
CA VAL A 47 7.50 1.45 7.82
C VAL A 47 7.93 2.12 6.52
N ILE A 48 8.31 1.33 5.52
CA ILE A 48 8.73 1.82 4.20
C ILE A 48 7.78 1.27 3.14
N LEU A 49 6.88 2.10 2.68
CA LEU A 49 5.83 1.67 1.75
C LEU A 49 5.92 2.38 0.40
N GLY A 50 5.57 1.66 -0.65
CA GLY A 50 5.49 2.17 -2.01
C GLY A 50 4.04 2.29 -2.47
N SER A 51 3.71 3.38 -3.16
CA SER A 51 2.43 3.55 -3.84
C SER A 51 2.59 4.41 -5.08
N CYS A 52 1.86 4.07 -6.12
CA CYS A 52 1.79 4.88 -7.35
C CYS A 52 0.77 5.99 -7.21
N VAL A 53 -0.41 5.67 -6.70
CA VAL A 53 -1.59 6.55 -6.72
C VAL A 53 -2.03 7.02 -5.33
N GLY A 54 -1.46 6.43 -4.26
CA GLY A 54 -1.81 6.83 -2.90
C GLY A 54 -3.31 6.71 -2.62
N GLY A 55 -3.87 7.73 -1.99
CA GLY A 55 -5.29 7.85 -1.68
C GLY A 55 -6.16 8.37 -2.83
N ALA A 56 -5.79 8.17 -4.10
CA ALA A 56 -6.52 8.71 -5.25
C ALA A 56 -8.01 8.30 -5.30
N ALA A 57 -8.37 7.12 -4.79
CA ALA A 57 -9.77 6.72 -4.69
C ALA A 57 -10.59 7.65 -3.77
N SER A 58 -9.99 8.22 -2.73
CA SER A 58 -10.64 9.21 -1.85
C SER A 58 -10.87 10.54 -2.59
N ILE A 59 -9.94 10.93 -3.48
CA ILE A 59 -10.12 12.10 -4.35
C ILE A 59 -11.29 11.89 -5.30
N ASP A 60 -11.33 10.74 -5.97
CA ASP A 60 -12.40 10.38 -6.90
C ASP A 60 -13.77 10.50 -6.20
N LYS A 61 -13.84 9.99 -4.97
CA LYS A 61 -15.05 10.08 -4.15
C LYS A 61 -15.41 11.52 -3.84
N TYR A 62 -14.46 12.32 -3.31
CA TYR A 62 -14.69 13.72 -2.96
C TYR A 62 -15.26 14.51 -4.13
N TYR A 63 -14.62 14.48 -5.31
CA TYR A 63 -15.08 15.21 -6.48
C TYR A 63 -16.39 14.67 -7.03
N THR A 64 -16.63 13.38 -6.96
CA THR A 64 -17.90 12.78 -7.38
C THR A 64 -19.05 13.31 -6.53
N ASP A 65 -18.88 13.38 -5.21
CA ASP A 65 -19.88 13.89 -4.29
C ASP A 65 -20.11 15.40 -4.49
N GLU A 66 -19.04 16.19 -4.71
CA GLU A 66 -19.14 17.63 -5.06
C GLU A 66 -19.94 17.85 -6.35
N ILE A 67 -19.64 17.12 -7.43
CA ILE A 67 -20.30 17.26 -8.73
C ILE A 67 -21.78 16.87 -8.65
N LYS A 68 -22.13 15.87 -7.81
CA LYS A 68 -23.52 15.47 -7.60
C LYS A 68 -24.30 16.44 -6.70
N GLY A 69 -23.63 17.35 -6.03
CA GLY A 69 -24.24 18.28 -5.08
C GLY A 69 -24.47 17.70 -3.69
N ASP A 70 -23.90 16.52 -3.39
CA ASP A 70 -24.01 15.87 -2.07
C ASP A 70 -23.02 16.46 -1.06
N GLY A 71 -22.08 17.32 -1.51
CA GLY A 71 -21.03 17.94 -0.71
C GLY A 71 -19.92 16.95 -0.35
N GLY A 72 -18.74 17.06 -0.97
CA GLY A 72 -17.60 16.19 -0.65
C GLY A 72 -17.10 16.42 0.77
N LYS A 73 -16.74 15.35 1.47
CA LYS A 73 -16.19 15.43 2.83
C LYS A 73 -14.75 15.91 2.78
N LYS A 74 -14.43 17.00 3.48
CA LYS A 74 -13.05 17.55 3.53
C LYS A 74 -12.04 16.55 4.06
N GLU A 75 -12.46 15.62 4.90
CA GLU A 75 -11.66 14.54 5.45
C GLU A 75 -11.12 13.62 4.34
N ASP A 76 -11.86 13.44 3.26
CA ASP A 76 -11.41 12.63 2.11
C ASP A 76 -10.22 13.30 1.39
N ILE A 77 -10.08 14.63 1.44
CA ILE A 77 -8.93 15.37 0.91
C ILE A 77 -7.66 15.06 1.69
N PHE A 78 -7.74 14.95 3.01
CA PHE A 78 -6.55 14.66 3.85
C PHE A 78 -6.01 13.25 3.66
N LYS A 79 -6.83 12.32 3.14
CA LYS A 79 -6.43 10.95 2.82
C LYS A 79 -5.65 10.83 1.50
N MET A 80 -5.52 11.91 0.73
CA MET A 80 -4.96 11.92 -0.62
C MET A 80 -3.43 11.77 -0.67
N GLY A 81 -2.72 12.20 0.36
CA GLY A 81 -1.26 12.25 0.34
C GLY A 81 -0.66 10.86 0.13
N ALA A 82 0.30 10.73 -0.77
CA ALA A 82 1.03 9.48 -0.94
C ALA A 82 1.68 9.01 0.38
N SER A 83 2.13 9.95 1.21
CA SER A 83 2.65 9.67 2.56
C SER A 83 1.60 9.18 3.56
N ALA A 84 0.30 9.33 3.27
CA ALA A 84 -0.75 8.93 4.19
C ALA A 84 -0.72 7.42 4.47
N ILE A 85 -0.40 6.58 3.48
CA ILE A 85 -0.41 5.13 3.64
C ILE A 85 0.60 4.69 4.71
N ALA A 86 1.86 5.10 4.59
CA ALA A 86 2.90 4.72 5.56
C ALA A 86 2.59 5.26 6.96
N ASN A 87 2.12 6.52 7.06
CA ASN A 87 1.74 7.13 8.32
C ASN A 87 0.52 6.43 8.95
N ASN A 88 -0.49 6.07 8.17
CA ASN A 88 -1.68 5.37 8.64
C ASN A 88 -1.33 3.97 9.18
N VAL A 89 -0.45 3.24 8.48
CA VAL A 89 0.02 1.92 8.92
C VAL A 89 0.83 2.04 10.20
N SER A 90 1.80 2.97 10.26
CA SER A 90 2.60 3.24 11.45
C SER A 90 1.70 3.59 12.65
N ALA A 91 0.74 4.51 12.47
CA ALA A 91 -0.17 4.91 13.52
C ALA A 91 -1.11 3.78 13.98
N HIS A 92 -1.58 2.95 13.03
CA HIS A 92 -2.48 1.83 13.35
C HIS A 92 -1.83 0.81 14.30
N PHE A 93 -0.57 0.46 14.03
CA PHE A 93 0.18 -0.49 14.85
C PHE A 93 0.95 0.17 16.00
N GLY A 94 0.94 1.51 16.11
CA GLY A 94 1.69 2.24 17.13
C GLY A 94 3.21 2.15 16.95
N LEU A 95 3.69 2.03 15.71
CA LEU A 95 5.11 1.90 15.39
C LEU A 95 5.80 3.27 15.44
N GLU A 96 7.00 3.30 16.01
CA GLU A 96 7.78 4.53 16.26
C GLU A 96 9.07 4.57 15.42
N GLY A 97 9.34 3.56 14.60
CA GLY A 97 10.50 3.51 13.71
C GLY A 97 10.43 4.49 12.53
N ILE A 98 11.45 4.46 11.70
CA ILE A 98 11.52 5.32 10.51
C ILE A 98 10.33 5.02 9.60
N THR A 99 9.55 6.05 9.28
CA THR A 99 8.38 5.95 8.41
C THR A 99 8.59 6.77 7.15
N ALA A 100 8.47 6.13 5.97
CA ALA A 100 8.60 6.80 4.68
C ALA A 100 7.71 6.16 3.62
N ASN A 101 7.30 6.98 2.64
CA ASN A 101 6.58 6.50 1.46
C ASN A 101 7.40 6.76 0.21
N ILE A 102 7.56 5.74 -0.63
CA ILE A 102 8.25 5.82 -1.91
C ILE A 102 7.20 6.01 -3.00
N VAL A 103 7.36 7.05 -3.82
CA VAL A 103 6.49 7.33 -4.95
C VAL A 103 7.31 7.26 -6.22
N ASN A 104 7.30 6.12 -6.88
CA ASN A 104 8.01 5.90 -8.12
C ASN A 104 7.24 4.96 -9.05
N ALA A 105 6.01 5.36 -9.36
CA ALA A 105 5.12 4.61 -10.27
C ALA A 105 5.15 3.10 -9.97
N CYS A 106 5.22 2.26 -11.01
CA CYS A 106 5.18 0.80 -10.90
C CYS A 106 6.35 0.19 -10.10
N ALA A 107 7.45 0.91 -9.91
CA ALA A 107 8.62 0.44 -9.18
C ALA A 107 8.55 0.74 -7.67
N ALA A 108 7.56 1.49 -7.20
CA ALA A 108 7.49 2.00 -5.83
C ALA A 108 7.59 0.89 -4.78
N GLY A 109 6.83 -0.20 -4.94
CA GLY A 109 6.85 -1.33 -4.01
C GLY A 109 8.21 -2.01 -3.92
N THR A 110 8.85 -2.29 -5.06
CA THR A 110 10.19 -2.89 -5.07
C THR A 110 11.25 -1.95 -4.49
N MET A 111 11.15 -0.66 -4.79
CA MET A 111 12.08 0.33 -4.25
C MET A 111 11.93 0.51 -2.74
N SER A 112 10.74 0.39 -2.20
CA SER A 112 10.52 0.46 -0.75
C SER A 112 11.25 -0.69 -0.03
N ILE A 113 11.21 -1.90 -0.60
CA ILE A 113 11.94 -3.06 -0.09
C ILE A 113 13.45 -2.80 -0.12
N GLY A 114 13.98 -2.33 -1.26
CA GLY A 114 15.40 -1.99 -1.39
C GLY A 114 15.84 -0.92 -0.39
N TYR A 115 15.05 0.12 -0.22
CA TYR A 115 15.35 1.20 0.72
C TYR A 115 15.33 0.73 2.18
N ALA A 116 14.38 -0.13 2.57
CA ALA A 116 14.38 -0.75 3.89
C ALA A 116 15.65 -1.58 4.14
N CYS A 117 16.10 -2.37 3.14
CA CYS A 117 17.35 -3.11 3.23
C CYS A 117 18.57 -2.19 3.42
N ASP A 118 18.59 -1.04 2.73
CA ASP A 118 19.70 -0.08 2.86
C ASP A 118 19.69 0.57 4.24
N LEU A 119 18.53 0.91 4.79
CA LEU A 119 18.42 1.43 6.16
C LEU A 119 18.95 0.43 7.22
N ILE A 120 18.66 -0.86 7.05
CA ILE A 120 19.20 -1.92 7.92
C ILE A 120 20.73 -1.97 7.80
N ARG A 121 21.27 -1.98 6.58
CA ARG A 121 22.73 -1.99 6.34
C ARG A 121 23.44 -0.77 6.93
N GLU A 122 22.75 0.37 6.97
CA GLU A 122 23.25 1.60 7.60
C GLU A 122 23.07 1.65 9.13
N GLY A 123 22.49 0.59 9.73
CA GLY A 123 22.24 0.54 11.17
C GLY A 123 21.17 1.54 11.65
N LYS A 124 20.22 1.88 10.78
CA LYS A 124 19.13 2.82 11.09
C LYS A 124 17.89 2.16 11.73
N GLY A 125 17.88 0.86 11.83
CA GLY A 125 16.87 0.03 12.45
C GLY A 125 17.11 -1.43 12.10
N ASP A 126 16.58 -2.32 12.90
CA ASP A 126 16.76 -3.76 12.73
C ASP A 126 15.58 -4.44 12.03
N VAL A 127 14.38 -3.84 12.13
CA VAL A 127 13.14 -4.40 11.58
C VAL A 127 12.37 -3.34 10.82
N PHE A 128 11.92 -3.69 9.63
CA PHE A 128 11.04 -2.86 8.80
C PHE A 128 9.92 -3.70 8.19
N ILE A 129 8.73 -3.13 8.11
CA ILE A 129 7.74 -3.58 7.13
C ILE A 129 7.92 -2.78 5.85
N ALA A 130 7.98 -3.48 4.72
CA ALA A 130 8.18 -2.85 3.42
C ALA A 130 7.40 -3.57 2.32
N GLY A 131 7.00 -2.83 1.32
CA GLY A 131 6.21 -3.36 0.22
C GLY A 131 5.43 -2.28 -0.49
N GLY A 132 4.30 -2.62 -1.08
CA GLY A 132 3.48 -1.65 -1.80
C GLY A 132 1.99 -1.91 -1.65
N SER A 133 1.22 -0.84 -1.81
CA SER A 133 -0.23 -0.88 -1.78
C SER A 133 -0.82 0.17 -2.71
N ASP A 134 -1.66 -0.26 -3.63
CA ASP A 134 -2.44 0.64 -4.48
C ASP A 134 -3.90 0.18 -4.55
N SER A 135 -4.82 1.12 -4.44
CA SER A 135 -6.24 0.91 -4.65
C SER A 135 -6.63 1.20 -6.11
N PHE A 136 -7.75 0.62 -6.55
CA PHE A 136 -8.35 0.99 -7.81
C PHE A 136 -8.80 2.46 -7.77
N SER A 137 -8.47 3.24 -8.80
CA SER A 137 -8.93 4.61 -8.93
C SER A 137 -9.39 4.92 -10.34
N SER A 138 -10.43 5.74 -10.46
CA SER A 138 -10.96 6.22 -11.75
C SER A 138 -9.93 7.06 -12.47
N LEU A 139 -9.10 7.80 -11.75
CA LEU A 139 -8.01 8.60 -12.31
C LEU A 139 -6.99 7.72 -13.05
N ALA A 140 -6.47 6.68 -12.39
CA ALA A 140 -5.52 5.75 -13.00
C ALA A 140 -6.17 5.01 -14.18
N PHE A 141 -7.41 4.51 -14.01
CA PHE A 141 -8.13 3.82 -15.07
C PHE A 141 -8.32 4.71 -16.30
N SER A 142 -8.76 5.96 -16.11
CA SER A 142 -8.97 6.91 -17.20
C SER A 142 -7.66 7.26 -17.90
N GLY A 143 -6.56 7.40 -17.16
CA GLY A 143 -5.23 7.65 -17.71
C GLY A 143 -4.79 6.52 -18.63
N PHE A 144 -4.82 5.27 -18.18
CA PHE A 144 -4.47 4.12 -18.99
C PHE A 144 -5.44 3.87 -20.15
N HIS A 145 -6.73 4.22 -19.97
CA HIS A 145 -7.71 4.19 -21.06
C HIS A 145 -7.34 5.21 -22.16
N ALA A 146 -7.01 6.43 -21.78
CA ALA A 146 -6.61 7.49 -22.71
C ALA A 146 -5.33 7.15 -23.49
N LEU A 147 -4.42 6.38 -22.87
CA LEU A 147 -3.21 5.86 -23.50
C LEU A 147 -3.46 4.64 -24.39
N HIS A 148 -4.70 4.16 -24.50
CA HIS A 148 -5.07 2.92 -25.20
C HIS A 148 -4.29 1.67 -24.70
N ALA A 149 -3.91 1.67 -23.42
CA ALA A 149 -3.11 0.61 -22.81
C ALA A 149 -3.96 -0.51 -22.17
N LEU A 150 -5.26 -0.31 -22.04
CA LEU A 150 -6.15 -1.32 -21.42
C LEU A 150 -6.56 -2.41 -22.40
N ASP A 151 -6.51 -3.67 -21.95
CA ASP A 151 -7.09 -4.80 -22.70
C ASP A 151 -8.63 -4.78 -22.60
N LYS A 152 -9.29 -5.30 -23.63
CA LYS A 152 -10.75 -5.50 -23.63
C LYS A 152 -11.14 -6.72 -22.80
N ASN A 153 -10.25 -7.70 -22.72
CA ASN A 153 -10.40 -8.94 -21.96
C ASN A 153 -9.56 -8.86 -20.67
N ALA A 154 -9.74 -9.82 -19.78
CA ALA A 154 -8.81 -9.98 -18.65
C ALA A 154 -7.39 -10.24 -19.19
N CYS A 155 -6.40 -9.62 -18.58
CA CYS A 155 -5.02 -9.79 -19.02
C CYS A 155 -4.56 -11.24 -18.84
N SER A 156 -3.75 -11.69 -19.79
CA SER A 156 -3.12 -13.01 -19.82
C SER A 156 -1.64 -12.82 -20.10
N PRO A 157 -0.84 -12.48 -19.07
CA PRO A 157 0.56 -12.12 -19.22
C PRO A 157 1.36 -13.21 -19.96
N PHE A 158 2.25 -12.76 -20.84
CA PHE A 158 3.12 -13.62 -21.65
C PHE A 158 2.39 -14.57 -22.64
N ASN A 159 1.09 -14.38 -22.83
CA ASN A 159 0.29 -15.22 -23.72
C ASN A 159 -0.38 -14.36 -24.81
N HIS A 160 -1.64 -13.98 -24.67
CA HIS A 160 -2.38 -13.27 -25.73
C HIS A 160 -2.96 -11.92 -25.30
N SER A 161 -2.50 -11.37 -24.18
CA SER A 161 -2.87 -10.00 -23.80
C SER A 161 -2.30 -8.99 -24.78
N THR A 162 -3.11 -8.02 -25.16
CA THR A 162 -2.73 -6.86 -25.99
C THR A 162 -2.66 -5.57 -25.17
N GLY A 163 -2.96 -5.64 -23.90
CA GLY A 163 -2.96 -4.54 -22.94
C GLY A 163 -2.95 -5.04 -21.50
N ILE A 164 -3.25 -4.13 -20.56
CA ILE A 164 -3.28 -4.41 -19.13
C ILE A 164 -4.72 -4.43 -18.61
N THR A 165 -4.94 -5.12 -17.49
CA THR A 165 -6.11 -4.98 -16.64
C THR A 165 -5.67 -4.34 -15.34
N LEU A 166 -6.26 -3.20 -14.99
CA LEU A 166 -5.98 -2.57 -13.69
C LEU A 166 -6.65 -3.35 -12.57
N GLY A 167 -5.93 -3.46 -11.48
CA GLY A 167 -6.41 -4.05 -10.24
C GLY A 167 -6.01 -3.21 -9.04
N GLU A 168 -6.28 -3.74 -7.87
CA GLU A 168 -5.82 -3.20 -6.59
C GLU A 168 -5.25 -4.34 -5.74
N GLY A 169 -4.44 -3.98 -4.75
CA GLY A 169 -3.88 -4.95 -3.84
C GLY A 169 -2.79 -4.37 -2.97
N SER A 170 -2.33 -5.18 -2.03
CA SER A 170 -1.18 -4.88 -1.18
C SER A 170 -0.32 -6.12 -1.01
N GLY A 171 1.00 -5.92 -0.97
CA GLY A 171 1.97 -6.95 -0.67
C GLY A 171 3.03 -6.39 0.27
N ILE A 172 3.13 -6.98 1.47
CA ILE A 172 4.00 -6.50 2.55
C ILE A 172 4.93 -7.62 2.99
N LEU A 173 6.18 -7.27 3.23
CA LEU A 173 7.21 -8.12 3.80
C LEU A 173 7.67 -7.54 5.13
N VAL A 174 7.99 -8.41 6.07
CA VAL A 174 8.85 -8.07 7.21
C VAL A 174 10.29 -8.31 6.79
N ILE A 175 11.12 -7.31 6.95
CA ILE A 175 12.55 -7.34 6.63
C ILE A 175 13.29 -7.02 7.91
N GLU A 176 14.28 -7.87 8.25
CA GLU A 176 15.04 -7.71 9.48
C GLU A 176 16.53 -7.97 9.27
N SER A 177 17.36 -7.43 10.18
CA SER A 177 18.78 -7.76 10.22
C SER A 177 18.96 -9.24 10.56
N TYR A 178 20.02 -9.87 10.04
CA TYR A 178 20.32 -11.26 10.33
C TYR A 178 20.53 -11.50 11.83
N GLU A 179 21.20 -10.57 12.47
CA GLU A 179 21.50 -10.60 13.91
C GLU A 179 20.20 -10.62 14.72
N HIS A 180 19.26 -9.73 14.42
CA HIS A 180 17.95 -9.67 15.06
C HIS A 180 17.14 -10.97 14.83
N ALA A 181 17.13 -11.46 13.59
CA ALA A 181 16.43 -12.70 13.25
C ALA A 181 16.95 -13.91 14.05
N VAL A 182 18.28 -14.04 14.19
CA VAL A 182 18.91 -15.10 14.97
C VAL A 182 18.62 -14.95 16.45
N GLU A 183 18.73 -13.74 17.01
CA GLU A 183 18.50 -13.47 18.44
C GLU A 183 17.09 -13.84 18.88
N ARG A 184 16.08 -13.52 18.08
CA ARG A 184 14.69 -13.90 18.37
C ARG A 184 14.30 -15.31 17.94
N GLY A 185 15.20 -16.08 17.32
CA GLY A 185 14.95 -17.44 16.84
C GLY A 185 13.99 -17.51 15.66
N ALA A 186 14.07 -16.53 14.75
CA ALA A 186 13.25 -16.53 13.56
C ALA A 186 13.52 -17.74 12.65
N LYS A 187 12.51 -18.12 11.90
CA LYS A 187 12.66 -19.06 10.79
C LYS A 187 13.16 -18.25 9.57
N ILE A 188 14.43 -18.43 9.23
CA ILE A 188 15.08 -17.78 8.09
C ILE A 188 15.01 -18.68 6.86
#